data_b1ed44842c3dadde5796e41bca4f5f0e
#
_entry.id   b1ed44842c3dadde5796e41bca4f5f0e
#
_cell.length_a   1.000
_cell.length_b   1.000
_cell.length_c   1.000
_cell.angle_alpha   90.00
_cell.angle_beta   90.00
_cell.angle_gamma   90.00
#
_symmetry.space_group_name_H-M   'P 1'
#
loop_
_entity.id
_entity.type
_entity.pdbx_description
1 polymer ?
#
loop_
_entity_poly.entity_id
_entity_poly.type
_entity_poly.pdbx_seq_one_letter_code
_entity_poly.pdbx_strand_id
1 'polypeptide(L)'
;MNYKIAVIIGGPSPEHDISVLTGLQSARVLSSKNDVSIIYWTKDNKWYLLDPRLESTDFVNNSKIYNKELTLNLGKNVGFYHKRKQLNFDVFVNSCHGGPGEDGTLQALLQIMNAKYTGPKVSSAQLCMDKYSFYTVMKENNLPVLEKFKIQKGKEPTFEGPYVLKPQFGGSSIGVEIVENYQTALKIIESSDLYEKGALLEKYLEKADDLLIGVR
;
A
#
# COMPACT_ATOMS: atom_id res chain seq x y z
N MET A 1 30.19 0.80 -4.44
CA MET A 1 29.52 2.11 -4.65
C MET A 1 28.72 2.39 -3.40
N ASN A 2 28.73 3.61 -2.90
CA ASN A 2 27.94 4.04 -1.74
C ASN A 2 26.80 4.92 -2.27
N TYR A 3 25.56 4.42 -2.24
CA TYR A 3 24.39 5.14 -2.72
C TYR A 3 23.79 5.97 -1.59
N LYS A 4 23.18 7.11 -1.95
CA LYS A 4 22.28 7.87 -1.09
C LYS A 4 20.88 7.32 -1.25
N ILE A 5 20.38 6.63 -0.23
CA ILE A 5 19.10 5.93 -0.26
C ILE A 5 18.11 6.61 0.69
N ALA A 6 16.91 6.88 0.20
CA ALA A 6 15.78 7.23 1.05
C ALA A 6 14.86 6.00 1.22
N VAL A 7 14.65 5.55 2.44
CA VAL A 7 13.64 4.54 2.75
C VAL A 7 12.36 5.26 3.18
N ILE A 8 11.29 5.14 2.40
CA ILE A 8 9.99 5.75 2.72
C ILE A 8 9.19 4.75 3.54
N ILE A 9 8.70 5.21 4.69
CA ILE A 9 7.95 4.40 5.67
C ILE A 9 6.69 5.11 6.14
N GLY A 10 5.72 4.36 6.64
CA GLY A 10 4.47 4.88 7.18
C GLY A 10 3.39 5.03 6.12
N GLY A 11 2.81 6.23 6.02
CA GLY A 11 1.70 6.56 5.13
C GLY A 11 0.33 6.51 5.81
N PRO A 12 -0.70 7.19 5.25
CA PRO A 12 -2.06 7.19 5.78
C PRO A 12 -2.79 5.88 5.40
N SER A 13 -2.42 4.81 6.07
CA SER A 13 -2.90 3.45 5.84
C SER A 13 -3.14 2.74 7.18
N PRO A 14 -4.09 1.80 7.27
CA PRO A 14 -4.22 0.91 8.42
C PRO A 14 -2.95 0.11 8.71
N GLU A 15 -2.13 -0.14 7.70
CA GLU A 15 -0.86 -0.89 7.79
C GLU A 15 0.35 0.01 8.11
N HIS A 16 0.12 1.25 8.54
CA HIS A 16 1.15 2.25 8.85
C HIS A 16 2.26 1.71 9.76
N ASP A 17 1.87 1.06 10.85
CA ASP A 17 2.82 0.61 11.87
C ASP A 17 3.67 -0.58 11.36
N ILE A 18 3.09 -1.43 10.51
CA ILE A 18 3.83 -2.51 9.82
C ILE A 18 4.84 -1.91 8.85
N SER A 19 4.47 -0.85 8.12
CA SER A 19 5.37 -0.11 7.25
C SER A 19 6.57 0.47 8.02
N VAL A 20 6.33 1.03 9.21
CA VAL A 20 7.41 1.53 10.08
C VAL A 20 8.37 0.40 10.44
N LEU A 21 7.87 -0.76 10.88
CA LEU A 21 8.70 -1.90 11.29
C LEU A 21 9.55 -2.44 10.12
N THR A 22 8.93 -2.70 8.98
CA THR A 22 9.62 -3.26 7.81
C THR A 22 10.63 -2.27 7.22
N GLY A 23 10.29 -0.98 7.22
CA GLY A 23 11.17 0.06 6.72
C GLY A 23 12.38 0.32 7.62
N LEU A 24 12.23 0.27 8.94
CA LEU A 24 13.37 0.35 9.89
C LEU A 24 14.34 -0.82 9.69
N GLN A 25 13.81 -2.04 9.50
CA GLN A 25 14.64 -3.21 9.21
C GLN A 25 15.40 -3.03 7.89
N SER A 26 14.71 -2.59 6.84
CA SER A 26 15.31 -2.32 5.53
C SER A 26 16.40 -1.26 5.61
N ALA A 27 16.13 -0.14 6.31
CA ALA A 27 17.09 0.94 6.50
C ALA A 27 18.35 0.46 7.22
N ARG A 28 18.20 -0.36 8.27
CA ARG A 28 19.32 -0.94 9.02
C ARG A 28 20.22 -1.81 8.14
N VAL A 29 19.62 -2.70 7.34
CA VAL A 29 20.39 -3.57 6.44
C VAL A 29 21.13 -2.75 5.37
N LEU A 30 20.43 -1.77 4.76
CA LEU A 30 21.00 -0.93 3.71
C LEU A 30 22.10 -0.01 4.22
N SER A 31 22.02 0.46 5.47
CA SER A 31 23.01 1.34 6.11
C SER A 31 24.39 0.70 6.26
N SER A 32 24.49 -0.62 6.16
CA SER A 32 25.78 -1.31 6.25
C SER A 32 26.74 -0.97 5.11
N LYS A 33 26.21 -0.51 3.95
CA LYS A 33 26.98 -0.25 2.71
C LYS A 33 26.60 1.06 2.02
N ASN A 34 25.65 1.82 2.53
CA ASN A 34 25.10 2.99 1.87
C ASN A 34 24.84 4.14 2.86
N ASP A 35 24.71 5.36 2.33
CA ASP A 35 24.23 6.55 3.06
C ASP A 35 22.70 6.53 3.05
N VAL A 36 22.09 6.10 4.15
CA VAL A 36 20.65 5.88 4.26
C VAL A 36 20.00 6.96 5.10
N SER A 37 18.87 7.45 4.65
CA SER A 37 17.97 8.30 5.42
C SER A 37 16.57 7.70 5.38
N ILE A 38 15.77 7.95 6.40
CA ILE A 38 14.37 7.59 6.43
C ILE A 38 13.52 8.82 6.11
N ILE A 39 12.59 8.68 5.19
CA ILE A 39 11.49 9.62 4.96
C ILE A 39 10.23 9.01 5.56
N TYR A 40 9.81 9.56 6.68
CA TYR A 40 8.63 9.11 7.39
C TYR A 40 7.40 9.90 6.94
N TRP A 41 6.41 9.19 6.45
CA TRP A 41 5.11 9.69 6.06
C TRP A 41 4.09 9.40 7.16
N THR A 42 3.57 10.43 7.80
CA THR A 42 2.63 10.28 8.91
C THR A 42 1.20 9.93 8.43
N LYS A 43 0.36 9.50 9.36
CA LYS A 43 -1.07 9.24 9.09
C LYS A 43 -1.83 10.51 8.70
N ASP A 44 -1.38 11.68 9.15
CA ASP A 44 -1.94 13.02 8.82
C ASP A 44 -1.22 13.72 7.65
N ASN A 45 -0.56 12.95 6.80
CA ASN A 45 0.10 13.42 5.55
C ASN A 45 1.26 14.40 5.74
N LYS A 46 1.92 14.40 6.88
CA LYS A 46 3.19 15.12 7.06
C LYS A 46 4.37 14.24 6.74
N TRP A 47 5.49 14.86 6.45
CA TRP A 47 6.73 14.18 6.08
C TRP A 47 7.88 14.62 6.97
N TYR A 48 8.68 13.67 7.42
CA TYR A 48 9.86 13.94 8.27
C TYR A 48 11.08 13.20 7.77
N LEU A 49 12.24 13.85 7.90
CA LEU A 49 13.53 13.19 7.69
C LEU A 49 14.01 12.64 9.03
N LEU A 50 14.18 11.32 9.08
CA LEU A 50 14.57 10.62 10.30
C LEU A 50 15.92 9.92 10.15
N ASP A 51 16.55 9.65 11.29
CA ASP A 51 17.78 8.88 11.40
C ASP A 51 17.50 7.38 11.16
N PRO A 52 18.28 6.67 10.32
CA PRO A 52 18.07 5.25 10.05
C PRO A 52 18.38 4.33 11.25
N ARG A 53 18.95 4.86 12.32
CA ARG A 53 19.27 4.11 13.55
C ARG A 53 18.11 4.05 14.55
N LEU A 54 17.00 4.72 14.26
CA LEU A 54 15.81 4.70 15.12
C LEU A 54 15.25 3.29 15.27
N GLU A 55 14.68 3.03 16.43
CA GLU A 55 13.94 1.82 16.76
C GLU A 55 12.42 2.12 16.78
N SER A 56 11.61 1.08 16.66
CA SER A 56 10.14 1.25 16.65
C SER A 56 9.61 1.90 17.93
N THR A 57 10.25 1.67 19.05
CA THR A 57 9.93 2.27 20.36
C THR A 57 10.10 3.79 20.38
N ASP A 58 10.97 4.35 19.53
CA ASP A 58 11.17 5.80 19.42
C ASP A 58 9.92 6.50 18.89
N PHE A 59 9.14 5.84 18.04
CA PHE A 59 7.90 6.40 17.47
C PHE A 59 6.78 6.55 18.51
N VAL A 60 6.82 5.78 19.57
CA VAL A 60 5.82 5.83 20.65
C VAL A 60 6.24 6.82 21.74
N ASN A 61 7.54 6.85 22.09
CA ASN A 61 8.02 7.48 23.31
C ASN A 61 8.83 8.77 23.09
N ASN A 62 9.19 9.11 21.86
CA ASN A 62 10.14 10.18 21.57
C ASN A 62 9.64 11.17 20.51
N SER A 63 8.87 12.19 20.95
CA SER A 63 8.40 13.25 20.05
C SER A 63 9.54 14.08 19.39
N LYS A 64 10.77 14.01 19.91
CA LYS A 64 11.94 14.75 19.39
C LYS A 64 12.44 14.18 18.05
N ILE A 65 12.02 12.98 17.66
CA ILE A 65 12.38 12.43 16.35
C ILE A 65 11.81 13.28 15.19
N TYR A 66 10.70 13.98 15.41
CA TYR A 66 9.99 14.79 14.40
C TYR A 66 10.55 16.22 14.27
N ASN A 67 11.85 16.41 14.39
CA ASN A 67 12.50 17.72 14.37
C ASN A 67 12.89 18.24 12.99
N LYS A 68 12.83 17.39 11.95
CA LYS A 68 13.16 17.72 10.57
C LYS A 68 11.97 17.50 9.66
N GLU A 69 10.97 18.37 9.79
CA GLU A 69 9.80 18.33 8.89
C GLU A 69 10.25 18.64 7.44
N LEU A 70 9.68 17.90 6.52
CA LEU A 70 9.93 18.03 5.09
C LEU A 70 8.73 18.67 4.41
N THR A 71 9.03 19.55 3.44
CA THR A 71 8.04 20.02 2.48
C THR A 71 8.23 19.34 1.14
N LEU A 72 7.11 18.97 0.51
CA LEU A 72 7.10 18.46 -0.85
C LEU A 72 6.81 19.63 -1.79
N ASN A 73 7.78 19.96 -2.65
CA ASN A 73 7.60 20.95 -3.69
C ASN A 73 7.23 20.26 -5.00
N LEU A 74 6.11 20.66 -5.60
CA LEU A 74 5.64 20.17 -6.91
C LEU A 74 5.85 21.18 -8.05
N GLY A 75 6.46 22.32 -7.76
CA GLY A 75 6.78 23.35 -8.74
C GLY A 75 8.13 23.10 -9.45
N LYS A 76 8.81 24.18 -9.82
CA LYS A 76 10.18 24.11 -10.37
C LYS A 76 11.09 23.43 -9.34
N ASN A 77 11.83 22.41 -9.73
CA ASN A 77 12.65 21.56 -8.84
C ASN A 77 11.79 20.72 -7.88
N VAL A 78 11.00 19.83 -8.45
CA VAL A 78 10.15 18.89 -7.70
C VAL A 78 10.99 18.04 -6.75
N GLY A 79 10.51 17.84 -5.52
CA GLY A 79 11.19 16.97 -4.55
C GLY A 79 10.93 17.31 -3.09
N PHE A 80 11.59 16.56 -2.22
CA PHE A 80 11.56 16.81 -0.79
C PHE A 80 12.57 17.86 -0.38
N TYR A 81 12.15 18.76 0.50
CA TYR A 81 12.96 19.84 1.04
C TYR A 81 12.94 19.83 2.57
N HIS A 82 14.10 20.01 3.18
CA HIS A 82 14.19 20.43 4.57
C HIS A 82 14.57 21.92 4.60
N LYS A 83 13.67 22.76 5.09
CA LYS A 83 13.77 24.22 5.00
C LYS A 83 13.88 24.64 3.52
N ARG A 84 15.02 25.24 3.11
CA ARG A 84 15.27 25.68 1.73
C ARG A 84 16.16 24.73 0.93
N LYS A 85 16.65 23.65 1.54
CA LYS A 85 17.59 22.71 0.92
C LYS A 85 16.82 21.50 0.36
N GLN A 86 16.95 21.29 -0.96
CA GLN A 86 16.48 20.08 -1.60
C GLN A 86 17.27 18.86 -1.13
N LEU A 87 16.58 17.78 -0.86
CA LEU A 87 17.18 16.49 -0.56
C LEU A 87 17.32 15.69 -1.86
N ASN A 88 18.52 15.21 -2.12
CA ASN A 88 18.80 14.42 -3.31
C ASN A 88 19.19 13.00 -2.90
N PHE A 89 18.52 12.03 -3.49
CA PHE A 89 18.76 10.60 -3.29
C PHE A 89 18.97 9.92 -4.63
N ASP A 90 19.82 8.90 -4.66
CA ASP A 90 20.08 8.08 -5.85
C ASP A 90 18.91 7.12 -6.11
N VAL A 91 18.25 6.65 -5.04
CA VAL A 91 17.09 5.75 -5.10
C VAL A 91 16.22 5.88 -3.86
N PHE A 92 14.93 5.68 -4.07
CA PHE A 92 13.92 5.59 -3.02
C PHE A 92 13.51 4.12 -2.85
N VAL A 93 13.55 3.64 -1.63
CA VAL A 93 13.02 2.32 -1.26
C VAL A 93 11.64 2.54 -0.66
N ASN A 94 10.61 2.09 -1.37
CA ASN A 94 9.24 2.14 -0.86
C ASN A 94 9.00 0.96 0.09
N SER A 95 8.85 1.25 1.37
CA SER A 95 8.48 0.30 2.43
C SER A 95 7.09 0.60 3.00
N CYS A 96 6.29 1.42 2.31
CA CYS A 96 4.91 1.65 2.71
C CYS A 96 4.04 0.43 2.41
N HIS A 97 3.08 0.16 3.29
CA HIS A 97 2.11 -0.91 3.15
C HIS A 97 0.70 -0.34 3.07
N GLY A 98 -0.08 -0.89 2.14
CA GLY A 98 -1.47 -0.51 1.90
C GLY A 98 -1.66 0.93 1.40
N GLY A 99 -2.90 1.28 1.08
CA GLY A 99 -3.32 2.62 0.71
C GLY A 99 -2.40 3.29 -0.31
N PRO A 100 -2.12 4.60 -0.12
CA PRO A 100 -1.36 5.37 -1.11
C PRO A 100 0.12 4.94 -1.24
N GLY A 101 0.61 4.08 -0.39
CA GLY A 101 1.94 3.46 -0.52
C GLY A 101 2.01 2.38 -1.61
N GLU A 102 0.88 1.70 -1.88
CA GLU A 102 0.81 0.55 -2.79
C GLU A 102 -0.17 0.73 -3.96
N ASP A 103 -1.05 1.74 -3.92
CA ASP A 103 -2.08 1.97 -4.93
C ASP A 103 -1.63 2.78 -6.15
N GLY A 104 -0.36 3.13 -6.24
CA GLY A 104 0.20 3.96 -7.32
C GLY A 104 0.38 5.42 -6.95
N THR A 105 -0.19 5.91 -5.86
CA THR A 105 -0.13 7.33 -5.45
C THR A 105 1.31 7.75 -5.14
N LEU A 106 2.02 7.03 -4.27
CA LEU A 106 3.42 7.30 -3.96
C LEU A 106 4.31 7.11 -5.19
N GLN A 107 4.04 6.09 -5.98
CA GLN A 107 4.77 5.83 -7.23
C GLN A 107 4.61 6.99 -8.23
N ALA A 108 3.41 7.56 -8.34
CA ALA A 108 3.16 8.73 -9.19
C ALA A 108 3.95 9.95 -8.71
N LEU A 109 4.00 10.20 -7.40
CA LEU A 109 4.82 11.24 -6.81
C LEU A 109 6.30 11.06 -7.19
N LEU A 110 6.84 9.87 -6.99
CA LEU A 110 8.23 9.56 -7.31
C LEU A 110 8.53 9.67 -8.80
N GLN A 111 7.57 9.34 -9.68
CA GLN A 111 7.69 9.57 -11.12
C GLN A 111 7.73 11.06 -11.48
N ILE A 112 6.88 11.90 -10.87
CA ILE A 112 6.91 13.35 -11.08
C ILE A 112 8.27 13.93 -10.65
N MET A 113 8.89 13.37 -9.61
CA MET A 113 10.23 13.71 -9.15
C MET A 113 11.34 13.18 -10.08
N ASN A 114 11.02 12.42 -11.10
CA ASN A 114 11.99 11.67 -11.93
C ASN A 114 12.94 10.80 -11.07
N ALA A 115 12.44 10.27 -9.98
CA ALA A 115 13.20 9.48 -9.01
C ALA A 115 13.28 8.01 -9.43
N LYS A 116 14.40 7.36 -9.14
CA LYS A 116 14.49 5.90 -9.15
C LYS A 116 13.88 5.36 -7.86
N TYR A 117 13.03 4.34 -7.95
CA TYR A 117 12.39 3.75 -6.78
C TYR A 117 12.18 2.25 -6.95
N THR A 118 12.02 1.56 -5.82
CA THR A 118 11.67 0.13 -5.77
C THR A 118 10.17 -0.07 -5.86
N GLY A 119 9.77 -1.20 -6.46
CA GLY A 119 8.36 -1.57 -6.59
C GLY A 119 7.79 -1.38 -7.99
N PRO A 120 6.48 -1.60 -8.15
CA PRO A 120 5.81 -1.55 -9.44
C PRO A 120 5.66 -0.12 -9.97
N LYS A 121 5.43 0.01 -11.28
CA LYS A 121 5.01 1.27 -11.89
C LYS A 121 3.59 1.65 -11.45
N VAL A 122 3.22 2.92 -11.59
CA VAL A 122 1.88 3.45 -11.23
C VAL A 122 0.75 2.58 -11.75
N SER A 123 0.75 2.28 -13.06
CA SER A 123 -0.32 1.49 -13.70
C SER A 123 -0.44 0.08 -13.12
N SER A 124 0.68 -0.57 -12.82
CA SER A 124 0.69 -1.91 -12.23
C SER A 124 0.23 -1.87 -10.77
N ALA A 125 0.66 -0.87 -10.00
CA ALA A 125 0.24 -0.68 -8.61
C ALA A 125 -1.29 -0.48 -8.53
N GLN A 126 -1.83 0.41 -9.35
CA GLN A 126 -3.28 0.66 -9.42
C GLN A 126 -4.08 -0.59 -9.81
N LEU A 127 -3.61 -1.29 -10.85
CA LEU A 127 -4.27 -2.51 -11.33
C LEU A 127 -4.31 -3.59 -10.25
N CYS A 128 -3.18 -3.83 -9.57
CA CYS A 128 -3.09 -4.87 -8.55
C CYS A 128 -3.85 -4.52 -7.27
N MET A 129 -4.01 -3.23 -6.96
CA MET A 129 -4.76 -2.78 -5.79
C MET A 129 -6.27 -2.93 -5.98
N ASP A 130 -6.78 -2.73 -7.21
CA ASP A 130 -8.19 -2.95 -7.57
C ASP A 130 -8.43 -4.43 -7.91
N LYS A 131 -8.94 -5.18 -6.95
CA LYS A 131 -9.19 -6.62 -7.10
C LYS A 131 -10.14 -6.98 -8.25
N TYR A 132 -11.07 -6.08 -8.61
CA TYR A 132 -11.97 -6.32 -9.73
C TYR A 132 -11.32 -6.05 -11.08
N SER A 133 -10.60 -4.96 -11.20
CA SER A 133 -9.83 -4.65 -12.43
C SER A 133 -8.76 -5.71 -12.68
N PHE A 134 -8.03 -6.12 -11.64
CA PHE A 134 -7.07 -7.22 -11.73
C PHE A 134 -7.73 -8.52 -12.22
N TYR A 135 -8.85 -8.92 -11.62
CA TYR A 135 -9.63 -10.08 -12.05
C TYR A 135 -10.01 -9.99 -13.53
N THR A 136 -10.51 -8.83 -13.96
CA THR A 136 -10.95 -8.63 -15.36
C THR A 136 -9.79 -8.83 -16.33
N VAL A 137 -8.64 -8.23 -16.04
CA VAL A 137 -7.43 -8.38 -16.87
C VAL A 137 -6.95 -9.83 -16.91
N MET A 138 -6.94 -10.52 -15.77
CA MET A 138 -6.52 -11.93 -15.72
C MET A 138 -7.47 -12.82 -16.54
N LYS A 139 -8.79 -12.60 -16.40
CA LYS A 139 -9.82 -13.33 -17.13
C LYS A 139 -9.71 -13.13 -18.65
N GLU A 140 -9.55 -11.88 -19.10
CA GLU A 140 -9.36 -11.56 -20.53
C GLU A 140 -8.09 -12.18 -21.13
N ASN A 141 -7.08 -12.42 -20.31
CA ASN A 141 -5.85 -13.10 -20.73
C ASN A 141 -5.91 -14.63 -20.54
N ASN A 142 -7.08 -15.20 -20.27
CA ASN A 142 -7.30 -16.65 -20.06
C ASN A 142 -6.45 -17.24 -18.92
N LEU A 143 -6.12 -16.43 -17.91
CA LEU A 143 -5.45 -16.90 -16.71
C LEU A 143 -6.48 -17.45 -15.71
N PRO A 144 -6.14 -18.51 -14.96
CA PRO A 144 -7.06 -19.10 -14.00
C PRO A 144 -7.31 -18.14 -12.84
N VAL A 145 -8.56 -17.71 -12.68
CA VAL A 145 -9.00 -16.84 -11.60
C VAL A 145 -10.35 -17.32 -11.07
N LEU A 146 -10.56 -17.14 -9.76
CA LEU A 146 -11.88 -17.35 -9.18
C LEU A 146 -12.85 -16.30 -9.69
N GLU A 147 -14.08 -16.74 -10.00
CA GLU A 147 -15.13 -15.84 -10.45
C GLU A 147 -15.44 -14.81 -9.37
N LYS A 148 -15.54 -13.55 -9.79
CA LYS A 148 -15.85 -12.42 -8.93
C LYS A 148 -17.10 -11.71 -9.40
N PHE A 149 -17.93 -11.35 -8.43
CA PHE A 149 -19.07 -10.49 -8.65
C PHE A 149 -18.85 -9.15 -7.96
N LYS A 150 -18.80 -8.05 -8.72
CA LYS A 150 -18.81 -6.71 -8.16
C LYS A 150 -20.23 -6.34 -7.77
N ILE A 151 -20.45 -6.05 -6.51
CA ILE A 151 -21.76 -5.71 -5.99
C ILE A 151 -22.25 -4.41 -6.62
N GLN A 152 -23.43 -4.46 -7.21
CA GLN A 152 -24.10 -3.35 -7.88
C GLN A 152 -25.59 -3.40 -7.58
N LYS A 153 -26.21 -2.21 -7.39
CA LYS A 153 -27.65 -2.12 -7.13
C LYS A 153 -28.47 -2.82 -8.22
N GLY A 154 -29.37 -3.69 -7.80
CA GLY A 154 -30.29 -4.38 -8.70
C GLY A 154 -29.68 -5.53 -9.49
N LYS A 155 -28.46 -5.97 -9.17
CA LYS A 155 -27.84 -7.16 -9.75
C LYS A 155 -27.51 -8.16 -8.67
N GLU A 156 -27.59 -9.43 -8.99
CA GLU A 156 -27.25 -10.55 -8.13
C GLU A 156 -26.11 -11.37 -8.76
N PRO A 157 -25.29 -12.07 -7.93
CA PRO A 157 -24.27 -12.95 -8.46
C PRO A 157 -24.87 -14.10 -9.27
N THR A 158 -24.16 -14.55 -10.30
CA THR A 158 -24.56 -15.67 -11.17
C THR A 158 -24.16 -17.01 -10.59
N PHE A 159 -23.47 -17.06 -9.46
CA PHE A 159 -23.04 -18.25 -8.76
C PHE A 159 -23.58 -18.25 -7.33
N GLU A 160 -23.80 -19.45 -6.78
CA GLU A 160 -24.34 -19.63 -5.44
C GLU A 160 -23.27 -19.54 -4.36
N GLY A 161 -23.68 -19.12 -3.14
CA GLY A 161 -22.83 -19.10 -1.96
C GLY A 161 -22.49 -20.48 -1.40
N PRO A 162 -21.75 -20.54 -0.29
CA PRO A 162 -21.25 -19.38 0.45
C PRO A 162 -20.23 -18.54 -0.31
N TYR A 163 -20.10 -17.25 0.07
CA TYR A 163 -19.21 -16.31 -0.58
C TYR A 163 -18.11 -15.82 0.36
N VAL A 164 -16.98 -15.39 -0.24
CA VAL A 164 -16.03 -14.50 0.41
C VAL A 164 -16.36 -13.08 0.00
N LEU A 165 -16.84 -12.29 0.95
CA LEU A 165 -17.05 -10.86 0.81
C LEU A 165 -15.73 -10.14 1.10
N LYS A 166 -15.33 -9.20 0.26
CA LYS A 166 -14.13 -8.39 0.48
C LYS A 166 -14.26 -6.99 -0.14
N PRO A 167 -13.60 -5.97 0.45
CA PRO A 167 -13.49 -4.66 -0.16
C PRO A 167 -12.80 -4.76 -1.53
N GLN A 168 -13.23 -3.94 -2.48
CA GLN A 168 -12.61 -3.88 -3.82
C GLN A 168 -11.15 -3.46 -3.73
N PHE A 169 -10.83 -2.53 -2.83
CA PHE A 169 -9.48 -2.01 -2.58
C PHE A 169 -8.98 -2.42 -1.20
N GLY A 170 -7.66 -2.37 -1.00
CA GLY A 170 -7.02 -2.71 0.27
C GLY A 170 -6.43 -4.11 0.31
N GLY A 171 -5.86 -4.46 1.47
CA GLY A 171 -5.11 -5.69 1.70
C GLY A 171 -5.25 -6.22 3.13
N SER A 172 -4.30 -7.06 3.56
CA SER A 172 -4.17 -7.59 4.93
C SER A 172 -5.44 -8.20 5.52
N SER A 173 -6.29 -8.79 4.67
CA SER A 173 -7.58 -9.41 5.05
C SER A 173 -8.55 -8.47 5.78
N ILE A 174 -8.33 -7.16 5.76
CA ILE A 174 -9.23 -6.19 6.37
C ILE A 174 -10.55 -6.17 5.60
N GLY A 175 -11.66 -6.42 6.30
CA GLY A 175 -12.99 -6.50 5.71
C GLY A 175 -13.22 -7.74 4.84
N VAL A 176 -12.44 -8.81 5.03
CA VAL A 176 -12.70 -10.11 4.38
C VAL A 176 -13.56 -10.95 5.29
N GLU A 177 -14.74 -11.36 4.81
CA GLU A 177 -15.72 -12.13 5.58
C GLU A 177 -16.30 -13.28 4.74
N ILE A 178 -16.61 -14.39 5.37
CA ILE A 178 -17.35 -15.50 4.76
C ILE A 178 -18.84 -15.28 5.06
N VAL A 179 -19.65 -15.26 4.01
CA VAL A 179 -21.10 -15.02 4.12
C VAL A 179 -21.88 -16.12 3.39
N GLU A 180 -22.94 -16.59 4.04
CA GLU A 180 -23.75 -17.71 3.53
C GLU A 180 -24.52 -17.37 2.25
N ASN A 181 -24.98 -16.10 2.13
CA ASN A 181 -25.82 -15.68 1.03
C ASN A 181 -25.64 -14.17 0.72
N TYR A 182 -26.18 -13.78 -0.43
CA TYR A 182 -26.09 -12.40 -0.93
C TYR A 182 -26.75 -11.36 -0.01
N GLN A 183 -27.86 -11.69 0.62
CA GLN A 183 -28.58 -10.77 1.50
C GLN A 183 -27.77 -10.45 2.76
N THR A 184 -27.06 -11.43 3.29
CA THR A 184 -26.12 -11.21 4.41
C THR A 184 -24.98 -10.29 4.00
N ALA A 185 -24.41 -10.48 2.81
CA ALA A 185 -23.39 -9.59 2.30
C ALA A 185 -23.85 -8.13 2.20
N LEU A 186 -25.06 -7.88 1.70
CA LEU A 186 -25.62 -6.53 1.59
C LEU A 186 -25.75 -5.86 2.96
N LYS A 187 -26.23 -6.57 3.99
CA LYS A 187 -26.34 -6.04 5.35
C LYS A 187 -25.00 -5.61 5.94
N ILE A 188 -23.96 -6.41 5.71
CA ILE A 188 -22.61 -6.10 6.18
C ILE A 188 -22.07 -4.85 5.49
N ILE A 189 -22.25 -4.76 4.17
CA ILE A 189 -21.82 -3.60 3.38
C ILE A 189 -22.50 -2.31 3.84
N GLU A 190 -23.80 -2.36 4.13
CA GLU A 190 -24.55 -1.22 4.62
C GLU A 190 -24.13 -0.76 6.02
N SER A 191 -23.51 -1.65 6.80
CA SER A 191 -23.10 -1.38 8.19
C SER A 191 -21.64 -0.96 8.36
N SER A 192 -20.86 -0.91 7.27
CA SER A 192 -19.40 -0.71 7.38
C SER A 192 -18.82 0.14 6.26
N ASP A 193 -18.09 1.19 6.64
CA ASP A 193 -17.39 2.10 5.73
C ASP A 193 -16.24 1.41 4.95
N LEU A 194 -15.84 0.21 5.35
CA LEU A 194 -14.80 -0.57 4.66
C LEU A 194 -15.14 -0.86 3.20
N TYR A 195 -16.43 -0.87 2.87
CA TYR A 195 -16.94 -1.18 1.53
C TYR A 195 -17.39 0.05 0.72
N GLU A 196 -17.19 1.25 1.25
CA GLU A 196 -17.63 2.50 0.61
C GLU A 196 -17.09 2.64 -0.83
N LYS A 197 -15.85 2.19 -1.07
CA LYS A 197 -15.21 2.22 -2.39
C LYS A 197 -15.57 1.03 -3.29
N GLY A 198 -16.47 0.17 -2.85
CA GLY A 198 -16.95 -1.01 -3.55
C GLY A 198 -16.64 -2.33 -2.83
N ALA A 199 -17.48 -3.31 -3.12
CA ALA A 199 -17.41 -4.64 -2.54
C ALA A 199 -17.46 -5.72 -3.62
N LEU A 200 -16.81 -6.84 -3.36
CA LEU A 200 -16.73 -8.01 -4.22
C LEU A 200 -17.18 -9.26 -3.48
N LEU A 201 -17.84 -10.14 -4.21
CA LEU A 201 -18.07 -11.52 -3.81
C LEU A 201 -17.22 -12.45 -4.67
N GLU A 202 -16.62 -13.42 -4.02
CA GLU A 202 -15.98 -14.58 -4.66
C GLU A 202 -16.62 -15.84 -4.12
N LYS A 203 -16.61 -16.91 -4.91
CA LYS A 203 -17.05 -18.22 -4.41
C LYS A 203 -16.13 -18.68 -3.29
N TYR A 204 -16.71 -19.06 -2.15
CA TYR A 204 -15.94 -19.68 -1.07
C TYR A 204 -15.50 -21.08 -1.46
N LEU A 205 -14.24 -21.39 -1.26
CA LEU A 205 -13.66 -22.72 -1.46
C LEU A 205 -13.39 -23.34 -0.10
N GLU A 206 -14.19 -24.32 0.28
CA GLU A 206 -14.10 -24.97 1.61
C GLU A 206 -12.79 -25.73 1.84
N LYS A 207 -12.21 -26.24 0.75
CA LYS A 207 -10.93 -26.96 0.76
C LYS A 207 -10.01 -26.36 -0.28
N ALA A 208 -9.16 -25.47 0.15
CA ALA A 208 -8.14 -24.83 -0.72
C ALA A 208 -6.82 -24.74 0.05
N ASP A 209 -5.73 -25.00 -0.64
CA ASP A 209 -4.39 -24.75 -0.14
C ASP A 209 -3.89 -23.40 -0.69
N ASP A 210 -3.40 -22.54 0.20
CA ASP A 210 -2.76 -21.29 -0.17
C ASP A 210 -1.28 -21.51 -0.52
N LEU A 211 -0.90 -21.20 -1.76
CA LEU A 211 0.48 -21.27 -2.20
C LEU A 211 1.05 -19.86 -2.38
N LEU A 212 2.11 -19.54 -1.67
CA LEU A 212 2.86 -18.30 -1.81
C LEU A 212 4.07 -18.51 -2.73
N ILE A 213 4.12 -17.76 -3.83
CA ILE A 213 5.21 -17.83 -4.80
C ILE A 213 5.82 -16.43 -4.96
N GLY A 214 7.12 -16.33 -4.68
CA GLY A 214 7.90 -15.12 -4.98
C GLY A 214 8.47 -15.18 -6.39
N VAL A 215 8.25 -14.13 -7.18
CA VAL A 215 8.81 -13.99 -8.53
C VAL A 215 9.81 -12.82 -8.52
N ARG A 216 10.97 -13.00 -9.16
CA ARG A 216 12.02 -11.98 -9.35
C ARG A 216 12.06 -11.50 -10.78
#